data_2ebc0607dd85091b491dad91e7213568
#
_entry.id   2ebc0607dd85091b491dad91e7213568
#
_cell.length_a   1.000
_cell.length_b   1.000
_cell.length_c   1.000
_cell.angle_alpha   90.00
_cell.angle_beta   90.00
_cell.angle_gamma   90.00
#
_symmetry.space_group_name_H-M   'P 1'
#
loop_
_entity.id
_entity.type
_entity.pdbx_description
1 polymer ?
#
loop_
_entity_poly.entity_id
_entity_poly.type
_entity_poly.pdbx_seq_one_letter_code
_entity_poly.pdbx_strand_id
1 'polypeptide(L)'
;MTTLFLDIETIPSQLDWVKEQIAQSIKPPATISKAETIEAWWRDKSKKAIDDEYRKTSFDGTYGQIACIGYAFDDEPVQTVGTHLQMTEHTILADFAADINSRKITKIVGHNVFDFDLEFIKKRAIIKGVKIELPFLASKYDIIFFDTMTKWSTQKRISMDKLARVLGIEGKGDVDGSMVWDMYQRGEDQAIADYCADDVRMVREIYMRMAA
;
A
#
# COMPACT_ATOMS: atom_id res chain seq x y z
N MET A 1 6.41 -21.75 -14.70
CA MET A 1 5.97 -20.34 -14.75
C MET A 1 5.64 -19.98 -13.34
N THR A 2 6.10 -18.84 -12.83
CA THR A 2 5.84 -18.45 -11.42
C THR A 2 4.95 -17.22 -11.39
N THR A 3 3.80 -17.34 -10.73
CA THR A 3 2.88 -16.24 -10.48
C THR A 3 3.17 -15.67 -9.08
N LEU A 4 3.42 -14.38 -9.00
CA LEU A 4 3.54 -13.63 -7.75
C LEU A 4 2.20 -12.97 -7.44
N PHE A 5 1.61 -13.28 -6.29
CA PHE A 5 0.53 -12.51 -5.67
C PHE A 5 1.14 -11.53 -4.69
N LEU A 6 0.71 -10.28 -4.72
CA LEU A 6 1.38 -9.19 -4.00
C LEU A 6 0.38 -8.18 -3.46
N ASP A 7 0.64 -7.72 -2.25
CA ASP A 7 0.00 -6.57 -1.60
C ASP A 7 0.98 -5.91 -0.62
N ILE A 8 0.84 -4.62 -0.36
CA ILE A 8 1.67 -3.90 0.61
C ILE A 8 0.84 -3.05 1.57
N GLU A 9 1.33 -2.95 2.81
CA GLU A 9 0.83 -1.99 3.77
C GLU A 9 1.83 -0.87 3.96
N THR A 10 1.31 0.36 3.98
CA THR A 10 2.13 1.56 4.01
C THR A 10 1.75 2.50 5.14
N ILE A 11 2.73 3.25 5.62
CA ILE A 11 2.57 4.25 6.67
C ILE A 11 3.04 5.63 6.19
N PRO A 12 2.59 6.71 6.86
CA PRO A 12 3.06 8.06 6.56
C PRO A 12 4.58 8.20 6.67
N SER A 13 5.07 9.27 6.09
CA SER A 13 6.49 9.60 6.10
C SER A 13 7.07 9.56 7.51
N GLN A 14 8.22 8.90 7.67
CA GLN A 14 8.98 8.89 8.92
C GLN A 14 10.12 9.92 8.91
N LEU A 15 10.03 10.90 7.99
CA LEU A 15 10.99 12.01 7.87
C LEU A 15 10.41 13.24 8.57
N ASP A 16 11.08 13.72 9.61
CA ASP A 16 10.61 14.85 10.45
C ASP A 16 10.27 16.09 9.63
N TRP A 17 11.14 16.43 8.66
CA TRP A 17 10.96 17.62 7.83
C TRP A 17 9.69 17.59 6.96
N VAL A 18 9.15 16.40 6.62
CA VAL A 18 7.92 16.28 5.80
C VAL A 18 6.71 16.83 6.55
N LYS A 19 6.58 16.48 7.83
CA LYS A 19 5.50 16.99 8.68
C LYS A 19 5.59 18.50 8.91
N GLU A 20 6.81 19.00 9.08
CA GLU A 20 7.07 20.43 9.21
C GLU A 20 6.71 21.19 7.91
N GLN A 21 7.10 20.66 6.76
CA GLN A 21 6.76 21.24 5.46
C GLN A 21 5.26 21.28 5.23
N ILE A 22 4.54 20.22 5.57
CA ILE A 22 3.07 20.17 5.50
C ILE A 22 2.49 21.27 6.40
N ALA A 23 2.94 21.37 7.66
CA ALA A 23 2.44 22.37 8.59
C ALA A 23 2.64 23.82 8.10
N GLN A 24 3.75 24.08 7.39
CA GLN A 24 4.02 25.38 6.78
C GLN A 24 3.20 25.66 5.51
N SER A 25 2.80 24.61 4.79
CA SER A 25 2.08 24.73 3.52
C SER A 25 0.57 24.76 3.66
N ILE A 26 0.02 24.26 4.77
CA ILE A 26 -1.42 24.18 5.01
C ILE A 26 -2.04 25.57 5.03
N LYS A 27 -3.24 25.67 4.48
CA LYS A 27 -4.00 26.93 4.41
C LYS A 27 -5.46 26.69 4.75
N PRO A 28 -6.15 27.69 5.31
CA PRO A 28 -7.58 27.64 5.47
C PRO A 28 -8.27 27.41 4.10
N PRO A 29 -9.42 26.72 4.06
CA PRO A 29 -10.19 26.57 2.82
C PRO A 29 -10.52 27.93 2.18
N ALA A 30 -10.41 28.01 0.85
CA ALA A 30 -10.69 29.25 0.11
C ALA A 30 -12.14 29.76 0.28
N THR A 31 -13.03 28.91 0.79
CA THR A 31 -14.44 29.26 1.08
C THR A 31 -14.61 30.16 2.31
N ILE A 32 -13.57 30.30 3.16
CA ILE A 32 -13.61 31.20 4.32
C ILE A 32 -12.74 32.42 4.04
N SER A 33 -13.29 33.63 4.24
CA SER A 33 -12.62 34.89 3.94
C SER A 33 -12.62 35.90 5.10
N LYS A 34 -13.52 35.71 6.10
CA LYS A 34 -13.58 36.62 7.26
C LYS A 34 -12.45 36.32 8.23
N ALA A 35 -11.77 37.36 8.70
CA ALA A 35 -10.61 37.23 9.61
C ALA A 35 -10.90 36.36 10.83
N GLU A 36 -12.02 36.60 11.51
CA GLU A 36 -12.45 35.82 12.69
C GLU A 36 -12.62 34.33 12.37
N THR A 37 -13.14 34.00 11.18
CA THR A 37 -13.34 32.60 10.76
C THR A 37 -12.01 31.94 10.41
N ILE A 38 -11.06 32.69 9.86
CA ILE A 38 -9.70 32.23 9.57
C ILE A 38 -8.96 31.95 10.88
N GLU A 39 -9.02 32.85 11.85
CA GLU A 39 -8.42 32.66 13.18
C GLU A 39 -9.01 31.43 13.90
N ALA A 40 -10.36 31.29 13.87
CA ALA A 40 -11.02 30.12 14.43
C ALA A 40 -10.57 28.81 13.74
N TRP A 41 -10.41 28.84 12.43
CA TRP A 41 -9.91 27.67 11.70
C TRP A 41 -8.47 27.29 12.12
N TRP A 42 -7.58 28.26 12.25
CA TRP A 42 -6.22 28.01 12.71
C TRP A 42 -6.19 27.43 14.12
N ARG A 43 -7.01 27.93 15.01
CA ARG A 43 -7.09 27.46 16.39
C ARG A 43 -7.68 26.05 16.50
N ASP A 44 -8.78 25.79 15.78
CA ASP A 44 -9.65 24.63 16.04
C ASP A 44 -9.47 23.47 15.03
N LYS A 45 -8.99 23.76 13.80
CA LYS A 45 -8.98 22.79 12.70
C LYS A 45 -7.61 22.54 12.06
N SER A 46 -6.66 23.45 12.25
CA SER A 46 -5.35 23.33 11.58
C SER A 46 -4.60 22.05 11.93
N LYS A 47 -4.62 21.62 13.20
CA LYS A 47 -3.95 20.39 13.65
C LYS A 47 -4.50 19.17 12.93
N LYS A 48 -5.82 19.07 12.84
CA LYS A 48 -6.46 17.95 12.12
C LYS A 48 -6.13 18.00 10.63
N ALA A 49 -6.15 19.19 10.01
CA ALA A 49 -5.82 19.34 8.61
C ALA A 49 -4.37 18.95 8.31
N ILE A 50 -3.42 19.29 9.21
CA ILE A 50 -2.03 18.84 9.11
C ILE A 50 -1.93 17.32 9.22
N ASP A 51 -2.62 16.70 10.19
CA ASP A 51 -2.62 15.25 10.37
C ASP A 51 -3.23 14.53 9.16
N ASP A 52 -4.35 15.02 8.66
CA ASP A 52 -5.01 14.46 7.48
C ASP A 52 -4.08 14.52 6.22
N GLU A 53 -3.35 15.62 6.00
CA GLU A 53 -2.38 15.71 4.90
C GLU A 53 -1.13 14.86 5.16
N TYR A 54 -0.66 14.79 6.40
CA TYR A 54 0.47 13.93 6.75
C TYR A 54 0.14 12.45 6.52
N ARG A 55 -1.04 11.99 6.90
CA ARG A 55 -1.50 10.62 6.65
C ARG A 55 -1.53 10.29 5.16
N LYS A 56 -1.85 11.23 4.29
CA LYS A 56 -1.85 11.02 2.83
C LYS A 56 -0.47 10.71 2.26
N THR A 57 0.61 11.03 2.97
CA THR A 57 1.96 10.66 2.51
C THR A 57 2.16 9.16 2.43
N SER A 58 1.34 8.36 3.14
CA SER A 58 1.32 6.89 3.00
C SER A 58 0.91 6.40 1.60
N PHE A 59 0.31 7.25 0.78
CA PHE A 59 -0.08 6.89 -0.59
C PHE A 59 0.98 7.20 -1.64
N ASP A 60 2.10 7.82 -1.26
CA ASP A 60 3.21 8.12 -2.18
C ASP A 60 4.54 7.58 -1.67
N GLY A 61 5.09 6.61 -2.38
CA GLY A 61 6.39 6.00 -2.08
C GLY A 61 7.57 6.99 -2.09
N THR A 62 7.37 8.25 -2.50
CA THR A 62 8.39 9.30 -2.36
C THR A 62 8.59 9.69 -0.89
N TYR A 63 7.50 9.72 -0.12
CA TYR A 63 7.49 10.19 1.27
C TYR A 63 7.12 9.10 2.26
N GLY A 64 6.11 8.30 1.94
CA GLY A 64 5.64 7.22 2.78
C GLY A 64 6.67 6.11 2.93
N GLN A 65 6.38 5.17 3.80
CA GLN A 65 7.23 4.02 4.10
C GLN A 65 6.44 2.73 4.03
N ILE A 66 7.06 1.65 3.58
CA ILE A 66 6.48 0.31 3.63
C ILE A 66 6.55 -0.21 5.06
N ALA A 67 5.41 -0.64 5.59
CA ALA A 67 5.29 -1.29 6.89
C ALA A 67 5.31 -2.82 6.77
N CYS A 68 4.66 -3.36 5.73
CA CYS A 68 4.59 -4.79 5.46
C CYS A 68 4.50 -5.04 3.97
N ILE A 69 5.10 -6.14 3.50
CA ILE A 69 4.89 -6.70 2.16
C ILE A 69 4.33 -8.11 2.35
N GLY A 70 3.13 -8.35 1.82
CA GLY A 70 2.52 -9.67 1.73
C GLY A 70 2.70 -10.24 0.32
N TYR A 71 3.08 -11.50 0.22
CA TYR A 71 3.23 -12.15 -1.09
C TYR A 71 3.07 -13.67 -1.01
N ALA A 72 2.74 -14.25 -2.16
CA ALA A 72 2.74 -15.70 -2.35
C ALA A 72 3.16 -16.04 -3.77
N PHE A 73 3.74 -17.23 -3.96
CA PHE A 73 4.05 -17.76 -5.28
C PHE A 73 3.12 -18.93 -5.59
N ASP A 74 2.44 -18.85 -6.73
CA ASP A 74 1.51 -19.89 -7.20
C ASP A 74 0.51 -20.31 -6.10
N ASP A 75 0.57 -21.55 -5.62
CA ASP A 75 -0.24 -22.11 -4.54
C ASP A 75 0.49 -22.21 -3.19
N GLU A 76 1.72 -21.66 -3.11
CA GLU A 76 2.49 -21.64 -1.87
C GLU A 76 1.76 -20.84 -0.76
N PRO A 77 2.07 -21.11 0.51
CA PRO A 77 1.56 -20.31 1.64
C PRO A 77 1.90 -18.82 1.47
N VAL A 78 0.99 -17.97 1.90
CA VAL A 78 1.25 -16.53 1.95
C VAL A 78 2.35 -16.25 2.98
N GLN A 79 3.31 -15.43 2.59
CA GLN A 79 4.38 -14.93 3.41
C GLN A 79 4.19 -13.42 3.64
N THR A 80 4.66 -12.94 4.76
CA THR A 80 4.75 -11.51 5.06
C THR A 80 6.15 -11.16 5.54
N VAL A 81 6.69 -10.07 5.03
CA VAL A 81 7.90 -9.43 5.55
C VAL A 81 7.53 -8.02 6.01
N GLY A 82 7.79 -7.70 7.25
CA GLY A 82 7.34 -6.42 7.80
C GLY A 82 7.68 -6.25 9.27
N THR A 83 6.93 -5.44 9.91
CA THR A 83 7.08 -4.77 11.18
C THR A 83 7.41 -5.62 12.42
N HIS A 84 7.94 -6.82 12.27
CA HIS A 84 8.36 -7.58 13.44
C HIS A 84 9.55 -6.91 14.12
N LEU A 85 9.30 -6.37 15.32
CA LEU A 85 10.33 -6.05 16.31
C LEU A 85 11.56 -5.32 15.73
N GLN A 86 11.39 -4.06 15.33
CA GLN A 86 12.50 -3.19 14.91
C GLN A 86 13.11 -3.46 13.51
N MET A 87 12.41 -4.15 12.63
CA MET A 87 12.86 -4.22 11.24
C MET A 87 12.85 -2.83 10.59
N THR A 88 13.95 -2.48 9.95
CA THR A 88 13.99 -1.26 9.14
C THR A 88 13.33 -1.53 7.79
N GLU A 89 12.80 -0.50 7.15
CA GLU A 89 12.26 -0.63 5.79
C GLU A 89 13.29 -1.20 4.80
N HIS A 90 14.59 -0.88 4.99
CA HIS A 90 15.65 -1.50 4.19
C HIS A 90 15.67 -3.02 4.36
N THR A 91 15.52 -3.53 5.58
CA THR A 91 15.50 -4.97 5.85
C THR A 91 14.27 -5.62 5.23
N ILE A 92 13.09 -4.99 5.34
CA ILE A 92 11.85 -5.47 4.69
C ILE A 92 12.05 -5.65 3.19
N LEU A 93 12.58 -4.61 2.53
CA LEU A 93 12.86 -4.64 1.10
C LEU A 93 13.94 -5.65 0.71
N ALA A 94 14.98 -5.81 1.54
CA ALA A 94 16.07 -6.74 1.27
C ALA A 94 15.62 -8.21 1.39
N ASP A 95 14.81 -8.54 2.40
CA ASP A 95 14.27 -9.88 2.59
C ASP A 95 13.29 -10.23 1.47
N PHE A 96 12.40 -9.31 1.11
CA PHE A 96 11.53 -9.47 -0.06
C PHE A 96 12.33 -9.66 -1.35
N ALA A 97 13.38 -8.85 -1.55
CA ALA A 97 14.25 -8.94 -2.72
C ALA A 97 14.96 -10.29 -2.81
N ALA A 98 15.39 -10.87 -1.69
CA ALA A 98 16.08 -12.16 -1.67
C ALA A 98 15.18 -13.27 -2.24
N ASP A 99 13.90 -13.30 -1.87
CA ASP A 99 12.94 -14.28 -2.40
C ASP A 99 12.60 -14.02 -3.86
N ILE A 100 12.30 -12.77 -4.22
CA ILE A 100 11.93 -12.38 -5.58
C ILE A 100 13.07 -12.66 -6.56
N ASN A 101 14.29 -12.24 -6.24
CA ASN A 101 15.45 -12.37 -7.12
C ASN A 101 15.89 -13.83 -7.31
N SER A 102 15.47 -14.73 -6.42
CA SER A 102 15.72 -16.17 -6.54
C SER A 102 14.81 -16.87 -7.55
N ARG A 103 13.75 -16.21 -8.04
CA ARG A 103 12.68 -16.80 -8.85
C ARG A 103 12.52 -16.08 -10.19
N LYS A 104 12.12 -16.82 -11.22
CA LYS A 104 11.73 -16.25 -12.50
C LYS A 104 10.23 -15.95 -12.50
N ILE A 105 9.88 -14.74 -12.08
CA ILE A 105 8.48 -14.28 -12.08
C ILE A 105 8.00 -14.09 -13.52
N THR A 106 6.88 -14.73 -13.86
CA THR A 106 6.25 -14.65 -15.20
C THR A 106 4.87 -14.01 -15.17
N LYS A 107 4.28 -13.84 -13.98
CA LYS A 107 3.03 -13.15 -13.78
C LYS A 107 3.01 -12.46 -12.41
N ILE A 108 2.46 -11.26 -12.35
CA ILE A 108 2.25 -10.51 -11.10
C ILE A 108 0.76 -10.21 -11.00
N VAL A 109 0.18 -10.56 -9.87
CA VAL A 109 -1.25 -10.41 -9.57
C VAL A 109 -1.41 -9.59 -8.30
N GLY A 110 -2.31 -8.59 -8.34
CA GLY A 110 -2.68 -7.78 -7.20
C GLY A 110 -3.94 -6.98 -7.49
N HIS A 111 -4.32 -6.09 -6.58
CA HIS A 111 -5.45 -5.20 -6.74
C HIS A 111 -4.98 -3.74 -6.77
N ASN A 112 -5.03 -3.08 -7.92
CA ASN A 112 -4.36 -1.81 -8.19
C ASN A 112 -2.82 -1.91 -8.10
N VAL A 113 -2.30 -3.09 -8.28
CA VAL A 113 -0.90 -3.45 -8.00
C VAL A 113 0.10 -2.66 -8.83
N PHE A 114 -0.25 -2.34 -10.08
CA PHE A 114 0.65 -1.61 -10.96
C PHE A 114 0.78 -0.13 -10.56
N ASP A 115 -0.37 0.52 -10.34
CA ASP A 115 -0.41 1.96 -10.08
C ASP A 115 -0.07 2.30 -8.60
N PHE A 116 -0.09 1.31 -7.68
CA PHE A 116 0.22 1.51 -6.28
C PHE A 116 1.40 0.66 -5.80
N ASP A 117 1.24 -0.63 -5.59
CA ASP A 117 2.23 -1.49 -4.92
C ASP A 117 3.59 -1.49 -5.62
N LEU A 118 3.62 -1.77 -6.91
CA LEU A 118 4.86 -1.83 -7.68
C LEU A 118 5.53 -0.46 -7.80
N GLU A 119 4.76 0.60 -8.00
CA GLU A 119 5.30 1.96 -8.06
C GLU A 119 5.86 2.38 -6.70
N PHE A 120 5.20 2.02 -5.61
CA PHE A 120 5.66 2.28 -4.25
C PHE A 120 6.94 1.51 -3.93
N ILE A 121 6.95 0.18 -4.15
CA ILE A 121 8.12 -0.68 -3.94
C ILE A 121 9.31 -0.17 -4.76
N LYS A 122 9.12 0.16 -6.04
CA LYS A 122 10.16 0.72 -6.91
C LYS A 122 10.79 1.97 -6.31
N LYS A 123 9.98 2.96 -5.90
CA LYS A 123 10.49 4.20 -5.31
C LYS A 123 11.26 3.90 -4.02
N ARG A 124 10.70 3.08 -3.13
CA ARG A 124 11.35 2.74 -1.85
C ARG A 124 12.63 1.93 -2.05
N ALA A 125 12.64 0.99 -3.00
CA ALA A 125 13.85 0.24 -3.35
C ALA A 125 14.98 1.15 -3.83
N ILE A 126 14.68 2.14 -4.69
CA ILE A 126 15.65 3.14 -5.13
C ILE A 126 16.15 3.98 -3.95
N ILE A 127 15.25 4.50 -3.11
CA ILE A 127 15.59 5.34 -1.94
C ILE A 127 16.45 4.57 -0.92
N LYS A 128 16.17 3.28 -0.75
CA LYS A 128 16.90 2.42 0.22
C LYS A 128 18.11 1.71 -0.38
N GLY A 129 18.35 1.84 -1.68
CA GLY A 129 19.48 1.19 -2.36
C GLY A 129 19.35 -0.33 -2.46
N VAL A 130 18.13 -0.88 -2.50
CA VAL A 130 17.86 -2.31 -2.63
C VAL A 130 17.55 -2.66 -4.07
N LYS A 131 18.22 -3.68 -4.63
CA LYS A 131 17.96 -4.18 -5.99
C LYS A 131 16.89 -5.25 -5.95
N ILE A 132 15.76 -4.99 -6.59
CA ILE A 132 14.64 -5.95 -6.75
C ILE A 132 14.42 -6.20 -8.24
N GLU A 133 14.45 -7.48 -8.65
CA GLU A 133 14.31 -7.88 -10.06
C GLU A 133 12.84 -8.11 -10.43
N LEU A 134 12.05 -7.04 -10.39
CA LEU A 134 10.68 -6.99 -10.89
C LEU A 134 10.60 -6.12 -12.15
N PRO A 135 9.61 -6.32 -13.03
CA PRO A 135 9.46 -5.60 -14.30
C PRO A 135 8.89 -4.18 -14.12
N PHE A 136 9.52 -3.37 -13.29
CA PHE A 136 9.06 -2.01 -12.93
C PHE A 136 8.92 -1.04 -14.10
N LEU A 137 9.58 -1.31 -15.23
CA LEU A 137 9.54 -0.48 -16.43
C LEU A 137 8.60 -1.02 -17.51
N ALA A 138 7.97 -2.16 -17.29
CA ALA A 138 7.01 -2.72 -18.23
C ALA A 138 5.73 -1.87 -18.27
N SER A 139 4.99 -1.96 -19.36
CA SER A 139 3.68 -1.30 -19.47
C SER A 139 2.67 -2.00 -18.56
N LYS A 140 1.77 -1.25 -17.94
CA LYS A 140 0.65 -1.81 -17.17
C LYS A 140 -0.30 -2.71 -17.96
N TYR A 141 -0.21 -2.66 -19.28
CA TYR A 141 -0.96 -3.52 -20.20
C TYR A 141 -0.17 -4.77 -20.60
N ASP A 142 1.05 -4.94 -20.11
CA ASP A 142 1.84 -6.13 -20.37
C ASP A 142 1.14 -7.36 -19.80
N ILE A 143 1.23 -8.49 -20.53
CA ILE A 143 0.61 -9.75 -20.15
C ILE A 143 1.12 -10.31 -18.82
N ILE A 144 2.27 -9.84 -18.36
CA ILE A 144 2.83 -10.21 -17.07
C ILE A 144 1.95 -9.72 -15.91
N PHE A 145 1.16 -8.64 -16.10
CA PHE A 145 0.32 -8.10 -15.04
C PHE A 145 -1.12 -8.56 -15.14
N PHE A 146 -1.65 -9.04 -14.01
CA PHE A 146 -3.07 -9.25 -13.82
C PHE A 146 -3.55 -8.41 -12.64
N ASP A 147 -3.87 -7.17 -12.90
CA ASP A 147 -4.44 -6.27 -11.92
C ASP A 147 -5.96 -6.51 -11.85
N THR A 148 -6.44 -7.04 -10.73
CA THR A 148 -7.83 -7.45 -10.57
C THR A 148 -8.80 -6.27 -10.67
N MET A 149 -8.39 -5.06 -10.26
CA MET A 149 -9.20 -3.86 -10.38
C MET A 149 -9.40 -3.44 -11.84
N THR A 150 -8.30 -3.34 -12.60
CA THR A 150 -8.33 -2.90 -14.00
C THR A 150 -8.86 -3.97 -14.95
N LYS A 151 -8.65 -5.27 -14.64
CA LYS A 151 -9.24 -6.38 -15.38
C LYS A 151 -10.74 -6.48 -15.16
N TRP A 152 -11.25 -6.10 -13.98
CA TRP A 152 -12.68 -6.01 -13.73
C TRP A 152 -13.33 -4.86 -14.48
N SER A 153 -12.72 -3.66 -14.45
CA SER A 153 -13.23 -2.49 -15.17
C SER A 153 -12.10 -1.50 -15.47
N THR A 154 -12.00 -1.11 -16.74
CA THR A 154 -11.07 -0.07 -17.19
C THR A 154 -11.55 1.35 -16.91
N GLN A 155 -12.82 1.52 -16.53
CA GLN A 155 -13.45 2.84 -16.37
C GLN A 155 -13.77 3.20 -14.92
N LYS A 156 -14.10 2.21 -14.10
CA LYS A 156 -14.55 2.42 -12.72
C LYS A 156 -13.69 1.65 -11.75
N ARG A 157 -13.15 2.36 -10.76
CA ARG A 157 -12.47 1.74 -9.65
C ARG A 157 -13.47 1.02 -8.75
N ILE A 158 -13.07 -0.13 -8.24
CA ILE A 158 -13.78 -0.91 -7.23
C ILE A 158 -12.79 -1.26 -6.13
N SER A 159 -13.20 -1.25 -4.87
CA SER A 159 -12.34 -1.77 -3.79
C SER A 159 -12.30 -3.30 -3.84
N MET A 160 -11.20 -3.87 -3.37
CA MET A 160 -10.99 -5.31 -3.32
C MET A 160 -12.10 -6.03 -2.55
N ASP A 161 -12.48 -5.51 -1.38
CA ASP A 161 -13.56 -6.04 -0.55
C ASP A 161 -14.92 -6.08 -1.29
N LYS A 162 -15.27 -4.99 -2.02
CA LYS A 162 -16.49 -4.98 -2.82
C LYS A 162 -16.45 -5.98 -3.96
N LEU A 163 -15.30 -6.13 -4.62
CA LEU A 163 -15.11 -7.09 -5.69
C LEU A 163 -15.22 -8.54 -5.15
N ALA A 164 -14.57 -8.83 -4.03
CA ALA A 164 -14.64 -10.12 -3.35
C ALA A 164 -16.11 -10.50 -3.03
N ARG A 165 -16.86 -9.58 -2.41
CA ARG A 165 -18.28 -9.82 -2.07
C ARG A 165 -19.14 -10.10 -3.28
N VAL A 166 -18.96 -9.39 -4.38
CA VAL A 166 -19.70 -9.61 -5.64
C VAL A 166 -19.38 -10.97 -6.22
N LEU A 167 -18.15 -11.46 -6.05
CA LEU A 167 -17.70 -12.77 -6.51
C LEU A 167 -18.06 -13.91 -5.53
N GLY A 168 -18.71 -13.61 -4.40
CA GLY A 168 -19.05 -14.59 -3.38
C GLY A 168 -17.84 -15.11 -2.58
N ILE A 169 -16.78 -14.32 -2.53
CA ILE A 169 -15.58 -14.58 -1.74
C ILE A 169 -15.78 -13.93 -0.37
N GLU A 170 -15.38 -14.62 0.69
CA GLU A 170 -15.46 -14.09 2.05
C GLU A 170 -14.63 -12.81 2.16
N GLY A 171 -15.26 -11.74 2.65
CA GLY A 171 -14.63 -10.42 2.75
C GLY A 171 -13.69 -10.35 3.95
N LYS A 172 -12.98 -9.22 4.03
CA LYS A 172 -12.15 -8.87 5.18
C LYS A 172 -13.00 -8.74 6.46
N GLY A 173 -12.35 -8.93 7.61
CA GLY A 173 -12.89 -8.51 8.90
C GLY A 173 -13.06 -6.98 8.99
N ASP A 174 -13.12 -6.47 10.22
CA ASP A 174 -13.39 -5.04 10.51
C ASP A 174 -12.18 -4.12 10.26
N VAL A 175 -11.03 -4.63 9.82
CA VAL A 175 -9.80 -3.85 9.56
C VAL A 175 -9.81 -3.33 8.13
N ASP A 176 -9.46 -2.07 7.95
CA ASP A 176 -9.20 -1.48 6.64
C ASP A 176 -7.86 -0.72 6.61
N GLY A 177 -7.34 -0.45 5.40
CA GLY A 177 -6.03 0.17 5.21
C GLY A 177 -5.85 1.53 5.89
N SER A 178 -6.93 2.26 6.20
CA SER A 178 -6.84 3.55 6.92
C SER A 178 -6.43 3.37 8.38
N MET A 179 -6.59 2.17 8.93
CA MET A 179 -6.26 1.82 10.32
C MET A 179 -4.78 1.44 10.50
N VAL A 180 -4.07 1.10 9.42
CA VAL A 180 -2.68 0.60 9.45
C VAL A 180 -1.75 1.56 10.19
N TRP A 181 -1.88 2.87 9.95
CA TRP A 181 -1.06 3.85 10.67
C TRP A 181 -1.31 3.86 12.16
N ASP A 182 -2.56 3.80 12.58
CA ASP A 182 -2.91 3.78 14.00
C ASP A 182 -2.48 2.45 14.66
N MET A 183 -2.58 1.33 13.96
CA MET A 183 -2.06 0.03 14.40
C MET A 183 -0.53 0.06 14.56
N TYR A 184 0.18 0.62 13.57
CA TYR A 184 1.63 0.79 13.63
C TYR A 184 2.07 1.63 14.84
N GLN A 185 1.37 2.74 15.12
CA GLN A 185 1.66 3.58 16.28
C GLN A 185 1.42 2.87 17.62
N ARG A 186 0.52 1.87 17.66
CA ARG A 186 0.28 1.05 18.84
C ARG A 186 1.17 -0.18 18.96
N GLY A 187 2.06 -0.42 17.95
CA GLY A 187 2.92 -1.59 17.91
C GLY A 187 2.17 -2.89 17.63
N GLU A 188 1.06 -2.83 16.92
CA GLU A 188 0.22 -3.98 16.54
C GLU A 188 0.75 -4.66 15.26
N ASP A 189 2.06 -4.94 15.23
CA ASP A 189 2.76 -5.40 14.04
C ASP A 189 2.18 -6.72 13.47
N GLN A 190 1.83 -7.66 14.35
CA GLN A 190 1.25 -8.92 13.92
C GLN A 190 -0.12 -8.72 13.25
N ALA A 191 -0.93 -7.81 13.76
CA ALA A 191 -2.23 -7.51 13.16
C ALA A 191 -2.08 -6.87 11.76
N ILE A 192 -1.06 -6.04 11.54
CA ILE A 192 -0.73 -5.50 10.22
C ILE A 192 -0.30 -6.63 9.28
N ALA A 193 0.56 -7.54 9.75
CA ALA A 193 1.03 -8.67 8.94
C ALA A 193 -0.13 -9.63 8.58
N ASP A 194 -1.01 -9.94 9.53
CA ASP A 194 -2.19 -10.78 9.30
C ASP A 194 -3.14 -10.13 8.27
N TYR A 195 -3.39 -8.83 8.41
CA TYR A 195 -4.20 -8.06 7.49
C TYR A 195 -3.62 -8.08 6.05
N CYS A 196 -2.32 -7.81 5.90
CA CYS A 196 -1.63 -7.88 4.61
C CYS A 196 -1.68 -9.30 4.00
N ALA A 197 -1.53 -10.34 4.85
CA ALA A 197 -1.64 -11.73 4.39
C ALA A 197 -3.04 -12.07 3.91
N ASP A 198 -4.09 -11.57 4.58
CA ASP A 198 -5.49 -11.77 4.17
C ASP A 198 -5.77 -11.08 2.84
N ASP A 199 -5.19 -9.90 2.59
CA ASP A 199 -5.29 -9.22 1.31
C ASP A 199 -4.68 -10.03 0.16
N VAL A 200 -3.51 -10.63 0.36
CA VAL A 200 -2.90 -11.52 -0.64
C VAL A 200 -3.76 -12.76 -0.88
N ARG A 201 -4.35 -13.38 0.17
CA ARG A 201 -5.28 -14.52 0.01
C ARG A 201 -6.48 -14.13 -0.82
N MET A 202 -7.10 -12.99 -0.50
CA MET A 202 -8.25 -12.45 -1.22
C MET A 202 -7.93 -12.13 -2.68
N VAL A 203 -6.80 -11.50 -2.96
CA VAL A 203 -6.31 -11.25 -4.33
C VAL A 203 -6.20 -12.55 -5.11
N ARG A 204 -5.62 -13.60 -4.51
CA ARG A 204 -5.48 -14.92 -5.14
C ARG A 204 -6.84 -15.55 -5.46
N GLU A 205 -7.78 -15.52 -4.54
CA GLU A 205 -9.13 -16.05 -4.76
C GLU A 205 -9.89 -15.28 -5.85
N ILE A 206 -9.80 -13.95 -5.85
CA ILE A 206 -10.36 -13.09 -6.90
C ILE A 206 -9.73 -13.46 -8.26
N TYR A 207 -8.41 -13.58 -8.32
CA TYR A 207 -7.71 -13.99 -9.53
C TYR A 207 -8.19 -15.34 -10.05
N MET A 208 -8.27 -16.35 -9.19
CA MET A 208 -8.74 -17.69 -9.58
C MET A 208 -10.16 -17.65 -10.13
N ARG A 209 -11.03 -16.79 -9.59
CA ARG A 209 -12.41 -16.62 -10.08
C ARG A 209 -12.48 -15.88 -11.42
N MET A 210 -11.60 -14.90 -11.63
CA MET A 210 -11.59 -14.07 -12.85
C MET A 210 -10.83 -14.71 -14.01
N ALA A 211 -9.89 -15.62 -13.75
CA ALA A 211 -9.06 -16.29 -14.76
C ALA A 211 -9.60 -17.67 -15.17
N ALA A 212 -10.72 -18.12 -14.57
CA ALA A 212 -11.35 -19.43 -14.83
C ALA A 212 -12.01 -19.51 -16.23
#